data_a6cf7827c006798ab4fa2bb3b401c51d
#
_entry.id   a6cf7827c006798ab4fa2bb3b401c51d
#
_cell.length_a   1.000
_cell.length_b   1.000
_cell.length_c   1.000
_cell.angle_alpha   90.00
_cell.angle_beta   90.00
_cell.angle_gamma   90.00
#
_symmetry.space_group_name_H-M   'P 1'
#
loop_
_entity.id
_entity.type
_entity.pdbx_description
1 polymer ?
#
loop_
_entity_poly.entity_id
_entity_poly.type
_entity_poly.pdbx_seq_one_letter_code
_entity_poly.pdbx_strand_id
1 'polypeptide(L)'
;MRIRDGGRGTGSEAARLPGFIIVLLFALAAHAQQTVLEVIDLKYRSADQIVPMLKPLLAPGGTISTLQNRVILRTTTQNMAELKKVLDAVDTLPKRLLISVRQVAEGAGLDSEAEVSGSIGTGDVRATVPGSRSQHGGTVVIRKGDNVVKGRVSSSQSASTDRGVQTVQVLEGNEATIRVGQSVPIRNQSVVQTPQGPRISQSVEYRDADTGFRVRPRVNGDRVTLEISSRRDALLDPGSQTFNVQRVDTVVSGKLGEWMEIGGVDQSRVQTDVGTISRHSGSFSDDRKVFLKVDQLP
;
A
#
# COMPACT_ATOMS: atom_id res chain seq x y z
N MET A 1 76.46 40.88 -84.61
CA MET A 1 77.52 41.07 -83.55
C MET A 1 76.99 40.43 -82.23
N ARG A 2 77.70 39.37 -81.83
CA ARG A 2 77.84 38.86 -80.45
C ARG A 2 76.56 38.66 -79.63
N ILE A 3 76.27 37.51 -79.25
CA ILE A 3 76.87 36.48 -78.37
C ILE A 3 76.03 36.31 -77.06
N ARG A 4 75.71 35.04 -76.81
CA ARG A 4 75.66 34.33 -75.50
C ARG A 4 74.51 34.64 -74.56
N ASP A 5 74.00 33.75 -73.89
CA ASP A 5 74.23 32.36 -73.47
C ASP A 5 73.32 32.08 -72.30
N GLY A 6 72.83 30.93 -72.19
CA GLY A 6 72.91 30.12 -70.98
C GLY A 6 71.73 30.11 -70.06
N GLY A 7 71.29 28.94 -69.84
CA GLY A 7 70.63 28.67 -68.60
C GLY A 7 69.59 27.53 -68.60
N ARG A 8 70.08 26.33 -68.57
CA ARG A 8 69.33 25.12 -68.19
C ARG A 8 68.77 25.26 -66.77
N GLY A 9 67.58 24.91 -66.61
CA GLY A 9 66.97 24.66 -65.32
C GLY A 9 65.90 23.57 -65.39
N THR A 10 66.32 22.34 -65.35
CA THR A 10 65.48 21.18 -65.16
C THR A 10 64.97 21.16 -63.69
N GLY A 11 63.70 21.42 -63.50
CA GLY A 11 63.01 21.26 -62.16
C GLY A 11 61.99 20.16 -62.29
N SER A 12 62.32 19.06 -61.75
CA SER A 12 61.54 17.84 -61.59
C SER A 12 60.23 18.09 -60.85
N GLU A 13 59.09 18.03 -61.47
CA GLU A 13 57.83 17.77 -60.87
C GLU A 13 57.74 16.27 -60.60
N ALA A 14 58.24 15.88 -59.43
CA ALA A 14 58.12 14.53 -58.91
C ALA A 14 57.00 14.47 -57.89
N ALA A 15 55.91 13.83 -58.25
CA ALA A 15 55.13 12.90 -57.45
C ALA A 15 54.87 13.26 -55.95
N ARG A 16 53.81 14.00 -55.68
CA ARG A 16 53.22 14.10 -54.37
C ARG A 16 51.76 13.52 -54.28
N LEU A 17 51.44 12.44 -54.94
CA LEU A 17 50.11 11.89 -55.05
C LEU A 17 49.90 10.44 -54.55
N PRO A 18 50.78 9.74 -53.79
CA PRO A 18 50.42 8.48 -53.26
C PRO A 18 49.93 8.54 -51.76
N GLY A 19 50.26 9.61 -51.02
CA GLY A 19 49.90 9.69 -49.57
C GLY A 19 48.43 9.93 -49.29
N PHE A 20 47.73 10.66 -50.14
CA PHE A 20 46.29 10.99 -49.90
C PHE A 20 45.36 9.85 -50.27
N ILE A 21 45.73 8.98 -51.22
CA ILE A 21 44.95 7.79 -51.59
C ILE A 21 45.05 6.69 -50.50
N ILE A 22 46.19 6.55 -49.85
CA ILE A 22 46.39 5.56 -48.76
C ILE A 22 45.63 5.96 -47.50
N VAL A 23 45.53 7.24 -47.15
CA VAL A 23 44.71 7.73 -46.01
C VAL A 23 43.22 7.57 -46.31
N LEU A 24 42.77 7.75 -47.56
CA LEU A 24 41.38 7.57 -47.95
C LEU A 24 40.97 6.07 -47.94
N LEU A 25 41.89 5.16 -48.26
CA LEU A 25 41.65 3.70 -48.18
C LEU A 25 41.63 3.18 -46.75
N PHE A 26 42.30 3.82 -45.80
CA PHE A 26 42.23 3.47 -44.38
C PHE A 26 40.92 3.96 -43.69
N ALA A 27 40.30 5.02 -44.20
CA ALA A 27 39.02 5.54 -43.70
C ALA A 27 37.81 4.68 -44.11
N LEU A 28 37.93 3.81 -45.11
CA LEU A 28 36.85 2.90 -45.56
C LEU A 28 36.89 1.52 -44.89
N ALA A 29 37.83 1.26 -43.97
CA ALA A 29 37.73 0.13 -43.06
C ALA A 29 36.71 0.42 -41.94
N ALA A 30 35.61 1.12 -42.26
CA ALA A 30 34.45 1.17 -41.43
C ALA A 30 33.95 -0.28 -41.24
N HIS A 31 34.19 -0.82 -40.06
CA HIS A 31 33.86 -2.16 -39.67
C HIS A 31 32.38 -2.40 -39.99
N ALA A 32 32.10 -3.16 -41.01
CA ALA A 32 30.79 -3.79 -41.19
C ALA A 32 30.61 -4.74 -40.03
N GLN A 33 30.13 -4.23 -38.91
CA GLN A 33 29.80 -5.08 -37.76
C GLN A 33 28.70 -6.04 -38.24
N GLN A 34 29.06 -7.32 -38.35
CA GLN A 34 28.12 -8.35 -38.74
C GLN A 34 26.98 -8.36 -37.72
N THR A 35 25.79 -7.94 -38.12
CA THR A 35 24.58 -8.04 -37.35
C THR A 35 24.00 -9.42 -37.46
N VAL A 36 23.75 -10.04 -36.34
CA VAL A 36 23.12 -11.36 -36.24
C VAL A 36 21.71 -11.17 -35.70
N LEU A 37 20.77 -11.91 -36.29
CA LEU A 37 19.40 -12.01 -35.81
C LEU A 37 19.25 -13.36 -35.12
N GLU A 38 18.74 -13.33 -33.87
CA GLU A 38 18.50 -14.54 -33.10
C GLU A 38 17.16 -14.45 -32.36
N VAL A 39 16.49 -15.60 -32.27
CA VAL A 39 15.25 -15.78 -31.51
C VAL A 39 15.56 -16.60 -30.28
N ILE A 40 15.30 -16.05 -29.10
CA ILE A 40 15.59 -16.68 -27.81
C ILE A 40 14.27 -16.95 -27.08
N ASP A 41 14.07 -18.21 -26.70
CA ASP A 41 12.92 -18.63 -25.90
C ASP A 41 13.19 -18.35 -24.42
N LEU A 42 12.27 -17.63 -23.76
CA LEU A 42 12.33 -17.38 -22.33
C LEU A 42 11.72 -18.55 -21.55
N LYS A 43 12.35 -18.94 -20.46
CA LYS A 43 11.94 -20.13 -19.66
C LYS A 43 11.06 -19.76 -18.49
N TYR A 44 11.37 -18.68 -17.81
CA TYR A 44 10.78 -18.37 -16.50
C TYR A 44 10.13 -16.99 -16.44
N ARG A 45 10.65 -16.01 -17.16
CA ARG A 45 10.14 -14.63 -17.12
C ARG A 45 9.45 -14.27 -18.43
N SER A 46 8.48 -13.35 -18.35
CA SER A 46 7.83 -12.83 -19.56
C SER A 46 8.73 -11.88 -20.34
N ALA A 47 8.54 -11.82 -21.66
CA ALA A 47 9.27 -10.90 -22.51
C ALA A 47 9.10 -9.43 -22.09
N ASP A 48 7.92 -9.06 -21.57
CA ASP A 48 7.63 -7.69 -21.10
C ASP A 48 8.48 -7.29 -19.88
N GLN A 49 8.89 -8.26 -19.06
CA GLN A 49 9.78 -8.03 -17.92
C GLN A 49 11.26 -7.94 -18.35
N ILE A 50 11.65 -8.70 -19.37
CA ILE A 50 13.05 -8.82 -19.82
C ILE A 50 13.46 -7.68 -20.76
N VAL A 51 12.58 -7.30 -21.70
CA VAL A 51 12.89 -6.29 -22.74
C VAL A 51 13.32 -4.95 -22.18
N PRO A 52 12.69 -4.37 -21.15
CA PRO A 52 13.16 -3.11 -20.57
C PRO A 52 14.58 -3.19 -19.99
N MET A 53 15.01 -4.36 -19.54
CA MET A 53 16.34 -4.58 -18.96
C MET A 53 17.41 -4.74 -20.05
N LEU A 54 17.06 -5.39 -21.17
CA LEU A 54 17.99 -5.62 -22.28
C LEU A 54 18.13 -4.40 -23.22
N LYS A 55 17.07 -3.61 -23.38
CA LYS A 55 17.04 -2.47 -24.30
C LYS A 55 18.20 -1.46 -24.10
N PRO A 56 18.59 -1.08 -22.88
CA PRO A 56 19.72 -0.18 -22.65
C PRO A 56 21.08 -0.80 -22.98
N LEU A 57 21.18 -2.14 -23.06
CA LEU A 57 22.41 -2.88 -23.30
C LEU A 57 22.62 -3.20 -24.79
N LEU A 58 21.67 -2.86 -25.66
CA LEU A 58 21.77 -3.05 -27.09
C LEU A 58 22.83 -2.13 -27.69
N ALA A 59 23.68 -2.69 -28.54
CA ALA A 59 24.63 -1.90 -29.34
C ALA A 59 23.87 -0.92 -30.28
N PRO A 60 24.52 0.19 -30.68
CA PRO A 60 23.92 1.14 -31.61
C PRO A 60 23.46 0.43 -32.91
N GLY A 61 22.20 0.68 -33.30
CA GLY A 61 21.59 0.01 -34.47
C GLY A 61 21.00 -1.39 -34.16
N GLY A 62 21.14 -1.88 -32.93
CA GLY A 62 20.48 -3.10 -32.49
C GLY A 62 18.97 -2.91 -32.32
N THR A 63 18.22 -3.97 -32.56
CA THR A 63 16.77 -3.98 -32.37
C THR A 63 16.33 -5.16 -31.48
N ILE A 64 15.33 -4.93 -30.65
CA ILE A 64 14.69 -5.94 -29.82
C ILE A 64 13.19 -5.91 -30.09
N SER A 65 12.59 -7.06 -30.30
CA SER A 65 11.16 -7.24 -30.42
C SER A 65 10.71 -8.49 -29.71
N THR A 66 9.44 -8.59 -29.41
CA THR A 66 8.84 -9.71 -28.67
C THR A 66 7.81 -10.42 -29.55
N LEU A 67 7.77 -11.72 -29.44
CA LEU A 67 6.72 -12.55 -30.01
C LEU A 67 6.30 -13.59 -28.97
N GLN A 68 5.15 -13.38 -28.34
CA GLN A 68 4.69 -14.24 -27.22
C GLN A 68 5.75 -14.27 -26.11
N ASN A 69 6.28 -15.44 -25.75
CA ASN A 69 7.33 -15.60 -24.73
C ASN A 69 8.74 -15.72 -25.34
N ARG A 70 8.97 -15.12 -26.53
CA ARG A 70 10.24 -15.10 -27.25
C ARG A 70 10.74 -13.69 -27.39
N VAL A 71 12.05 -13.53 -27.29
CA VAL A 71 12.74 -12.28 -27.58
C VAL A 71 13.50 -12.44 -28.88
N ILE A 72 13.25 -11.55 -29.81
CA ILE A 72 13.95 -11.48 -31.11
C ILE A 72 14.97 -10.35 -31.00
N LEU A 73 16.22 -10.73 -31.03
CA LEU A 73 17.36 -9.81 -30.96
C LEU A 73 18.06 -9.71 -32.29
N ARG A 74 18.32 -8.49 -32.76
CA ARG A 74 19.19 -8.21 -33.88
C ARG A 74 20.26 -7.23 -33.38
N THR A 75 21.52 -7.70 -33.36
CA THR A 75 22.64 -6.90 -32.87
C THR A 75 23.96 -7.48 -33.39
N THR A 76 25.11 -6.90 -33.02
CA THR A 76 26.41 -7.43 -33.36
C THR A 76 26.71 -8.75 -32.66
N THR A 77 27.55 -9.61 -33.24
CA THR A 77 27.90 -10.91 -32.65
C THR A 77 28.45 -10.81 -31.22
N GLN A 78 29.28 -9.78 -30.97
CA GLN A 78 29.84 -9.54 -29.65
C GLN A 78 28.75 -9.17 -28.62
N ASN A 79 27.91 -8.20 -28.99
CA ASN A 79 26.82 -7.77 -28.10
C ASN A 79 25.76 -8.87 -27.87
N MET A 80 25.53 -9.74 -28.87
CA MET A 80 24.67 -10.92 -28.73
C MET A 80 25.19 -11.86 -27.63
N ALA A 81 26.50 -12.11 -27.60
CA ALA A 81 27.10 -12.96 -26.57
C ALA A 81 26.99 -12.35 -25.17
N GLU A 82 27.11 -11.02 -25.06
CA GLU A 82 26.92 -10.29 -23.79
C GLU A 82 25.44 -10.34 -23.34
N LEU A 83 24.51 -10.06 -24.24
CA LEU A 83 23.08 -10.11 -23.95
C LEU A 83 22.61 -11.50 -23.52
N LYS A 84 23.16 -12.57 -24.13
CA LYS A 84 22.87 -13.95 -23.70
C LYS A 84 23.32 -14.21 -22.26
N LYS A 85 24.53 -13.78 -21.89
CA LYS A 85 25.01 -13.93 -20.49
C LYS A 85 24.11 -13.19 -19.51
N VAL A 86 23.67 -11.98 -19.85
CA VAL A 86 22.73 -11.21 -19.02
C VAL A 86 21.39 -11.93 -18.95
N LEU A 87 20.90 -12.45 -20.07
CA LEU A 87 19.65 -13.17 -20.14
C LEU A 87 19.66 -14.43 -19.28
N ASP A 88 20.72 -15.26 -19.37
CA ASP A 88 20.89 -16.45 -18.54
C ASP A 88 20.93 -16.13 -17.03
N ALA A 89 21.46 -14.96 -16.67
CA ALA A 89 21.49 -14.50 -15.27
C ALA A 89 20.12 -13.97 -14.77
N VAL A 90 19.29 -13.42 -15.66
CA VAL A 90 18.02 -12.78 -15.32
C VAL A 90 16.84 -13.74 -15.49
N ASP A 91 16.84 -14.63 -16.48
CA ASP A 91 15.77 -15.62 -16.72
C ASP A 91 15.88 -16.82 -15.78
N THR A 92 15.80 -16.52 -14.49
CA THR A 92 15.81 -17.53 -13.41
C THR A 92 14.42 -17.77 -12.87
N LEU A 93 14.21 -18.95 -12.27
CA LEU A 93 12.93 -19.32 -11.67
C LEU A 93 12.57 -18.32 -10.55
N PRO A 94 11.46 -17.60 -10.65
CA PRO A 94 11.03 -16.68 -9.60
C PRO A 94 10.64 -17.45 -8.34
N LYS A 95 11.02 -16.93 -7.18
CA LYS A 95 10.67 -17.54 -5.90
C LYS A 95 9.16 -17.43 -5.67
N ARG A 96 8.58 -18.55 -5.20
CA ARG A 96 7.19 -18.57 -4.74
C ARG A 96 7.15 -18.13 -3.28
N LEU A 97 6.33 -17.17 -2.97
CA LEU A 97 6.24 -16.56 -1.64
C LEU A 97 4.83 -16.69 -1.09
N LEU A 98 4.72 -17.02 0.18
CA LEU A 98 3.49 -16.93 0.96
C LEU A 98 3.59 -15.71 1.85
N ILE A 99 2.72 -14.75 1.63
CA ILE A 99 2.66 -13.52 2.40
C ILE A 99 1.48 -13.60 3.35
N SER A 100 1.76 -13.42 4.65
CA SER A 100 0.79 -13.41 5.72
C SER A 100 0.74 -12.03 6.36
N VAL A 101 -0.44 -11.43 6.41
CA VAL A 101 -0.70 -10.15 7.07
C VAL A 101 -1.61 -10.44 8.26
N ARG A 102 -1.17 -10.06 9.46
CA ARG A 102 -1.93 -10.14 10.69
C ARG A 102 -2.28 -8.75 11.18
N GLN A 103 -3.56 -8.50 11.31
CA GLN A 103 -4.08 -7.27 11.88
C GLN A 103 -4.61 -7.58 13.28
N VAL A 104 -4.13 -6.84 14.27
CA VAL A 104 -4.55 -6.96 15.67
C VAL A 104 -5.19 -5.63 16.05
N ALA A 105 -6.39 -5.70 16.63
CA ALA A 105 -7.04 -4.57 17.24
C ALA A 105 -7.49 -4.99 18.64
N GLU A 106 -6.97 -4.31 19.66
CA GLU A 106 -7.30 -4.55 21.06
C GLU A 106 -7.87 -3.26 21.64
N GLY A 107 -9.12 -3.33 22.10
CA GLY A 107 -9.82 -2.19 22.70
C GLY A 107 -10.24 -2.53 24.14
N ALA A 108 -10.03 -1.61 25.05
CA ALA A 108 -10.53 -1.69 26.41
C ALA A 108 -11.23 -0.38 26.81
N GLY A 109 -12.39 -0.50 27.41
CA GLY A 109 -13.15 0.65 27.93
C GLY A 109 -13.57 0.41 29.35
N LEU A 110 -13.39 1.40 30.20
CA LEU A 110 -13.89 1.46 31.54
C LEU A 110 -14.78 2.70 31.66
N ASP A 111 -16.01 2.48 32.10
CA ASP A 111 -16.98 3.54 32.28
C ASP A 111 -17.50 3.48 33.73
N SER A 112 -17.47 4.60 34.42
CA SER A 112 -18.03 4.73 35.78
C SER A 112 -18.86 5.99 35.90
N GLU A 113 -20.06 5.84 36.41
CA GLU A 113 -21.02 6.92 36.59
C GLU A 113 -21.52 6.91 38.03
N ALA A 114 -21.56 8.07 38.65
CA ALA A 114 -22.20 8.30 39.92
C ALA A 114 -23.18 9.47 39.77
N GLU A 115 -24.42 9.24 40.16
CA GLU A 115 -25.51 10.22 40.04
C GLU A 115 -26.33 10.31 41.30
N VAL A 116 -26.73 11.53 41.67
CA VAL A 116 -27.71 11.79 42.71
C VAL A 116 -28.96 12.42 42.10
N SER A 117 -30.08 11.83 42.28
CA SER A 117 -31.38 12.34 41.81
C SER A 117 -32.43 12.27 42.94
N GLY A 118 -33.47 13.05 42.83
CA GLY A 118 -34.52 12.99 43.81
C GLY A 118 -35.49 14.16 43.79
N SER A 119 -36.41 14.13 44.71
CA SER A 119 -37.37 15.22 44.94
C SER A 119 -37.43 15.54 46.43
N ILE A 120 -37.28 16.82 46.74
CA ILE A 120 -37.40 17.34 48.12
C ILE A 120 -38.40 18.49 48.08
N GLY A 121 -39.35 18.51 48.99
CA GLY A 121 -40.34 19.59 49.13
C GLY A 121 -41.12 19.51 50.39
N THR A 122 -41.73 20.63 50.80
CA THR A 122 -42.67 20.74 51.89
C THR A 122 -43.93 21.43 51.40
N GLY A 123 -45.11 20.83 51.63
CA GLY A 123 -46.39 21.37 51.17
C GLY A 123 -46.49 21.36 49.62
N ASP A 124 -46.87 22.48 49.06
CA ASP A 124 -47.11 22.62 47.60
C ASP A 124 -45.85 22.90 46.79
N VAL A 125 -44.68 23.08 47.39
CA VAL A 125 -43.42 23.36 46.72
C VAL A 125 -42.53 22.12 46.68
N ARG A 126 -42.16 21.66 45.50
CA ARG A 126 -41.28 20.49 45.27
C ARG A 126 -40.16 20.83 44.28
N ALA A 127 -38.92 20.59 44.67
CA ALA A 127 -37.78 20.58 43.80
C ALA A 127 -37.47 19.14 43.36
N THR A 128 -37.32 18.88 42.06
CA THR A 128 -37.06 17.57 41.50
C THR A 128 -35.82 17.61 40.66
N VAL A 129 -34.90 16.69 40.89
CA VAL A 129 -33.72 16.44 40.07
C VAL A 129 -33.99 15.14 39.30
N PRO A 130 -34.13 15.20 37.97
CA PRO A 130 -34.37 14.01 37.18
C PRO A 130 -33.14 13.09 37.19
N GLY A 131 -33.36 11.77 37.29
CA GLY A 131 -32.31 10.77 37.21
C GLY A 131 -32.13 10.24 35.79
N SER A 132 -30.94 9.75 35.50
CA SER A 132 -30.63 9.01 34.29
C SER A 132 -31.40 7.67 34.23
N ARG A 133 -31.68 7.20 32.99
CA ARG A 133 -32.36 5.93 32.73
C ARG A 133 -31.43 4.71 32.64
N SER A 134 -30.18 4.83 33.06
CA SER A 134 -29.27 3.69 33.05
C SER A 134 -29.78 2.54 33.88
N GLN A 135 -29.81 1.33 33.33
CA GLN A 135 -30.38 0.13 33.99
C GLN A 135 -29.36 -0.71 34.78
N HIS A 136 -28.07 -0.37 34.70
CA HIS A 136 -26.99 -1.16 35.32
C HIS A 136 -26.34 -0.36 36.45
N GLY A 137 -26.20 -0.98 37.62
CA GLY A 137 -25.50 -0.40 38.77
C GLY A 137 -26.30 -0.51 40.09
N GLY A 138 -25.61 -0.17 41.18
CA GLY A 138 -26.22 -0.11 42.53
C GLY A 138 -27.00 1.19 42.68
N THR A 139 -28.20 1.08 43.28
CA THR A 139 -29.03 2.24 43.61
C THR A 139 -29.36 2.26 45.08
N VAL A 140 -29.11 3.38 45.74
CA VAL A 140 -29.55 3.63 47.14
C VAL A 140 -30.70 4.62 47.07
N VAL A 141 -31.81 4.27 47.74
CA VAL A 141 -32.99 5.13 47.79
C VAL A 141 -33.31 5.45 49.26
N ILE A 142 -33.30 6.72 49.59
CA ILE A 142 -33.69 7.22 50.92
C ILE A 142 -35.04 7.93 50.76
N ARG A 143 -36.03 7.52 51.56
CA ARG A 143 -37.36 8.14 51.56
C ARG A 143 -37.70 8.62 52.95
N LYS A 144 -38.21 9.84 53.03
CA LYS A 144 -38.75 10.41 54.28
C LYS A 144 -40.01 11.22 53.94
N GLY A 145 -41.18 10.66 54.26
CA GLY A 145 -42.43 11.22 53.78
C GLY A 145 -42.51 11.25 52.25
N ASP A 146 -42.88 12.37 51.68
CA ASP A 146 -42.95 12.60 50.24
C ASP A 146 -41.58 12.93 49.58
N ASN A 147 -40.52 13.00 50.39
CA ASN A 147 -39.18 13.29 49.92
C ASN A 147 -38.45 12.02 49.55
N VAL A 148 -37.80 12.04 48.38
CA VAL A 148 -37.07 10.89 47.87
C VAL A 148 -35.70 11.38 47.35
N VAL A 149 -34.63 10.74 47.85
CA VAL A 149 -33.26 10.92 47.34
C VAL A 149 -32.76 9.57 46.85
N LYS A 150 -32.25 9.52 45.62
CA LYS A 150 -31.69 8.33 44.98
C LYS A 150 -30.24 8.62 44.63
N GLY A 151 -29.35 7.78 45.11
CA GLY A 151 -27.96 7.71 44.67
C GLY A 151 -27.80 6.50 43.79
N ARG A 152 -27.17 6.65 42.64
CA ARG A 152 -26.85 5.55 41.74
C ARG A 152 -25.34 5.55 41.46
N VAL A 153 -24.74 4.38 41.47
CA VAL A 153 -23.38 4.14 41.01
C VAL A 153 -23.43 2.99 40.02
N SER A 154 -22.89 3.23 38.83
CA SER A 154 -22.73 2.21 37.80
C SER A 154 -21.30 2.16 37.32
N SER A 155 -20.82 0.97 37.00
CA SER A 155 -19.54 0.77 36.31
C SER A 155 -19.73 -0.27 35.22
N SER A 156 -19.18 -0.01 34.07
CA SER A 156 -19.14 -1.00 33.00
C SER A 156 -17.69 -1.13 32.50
N GLN A 157 -17.33 -2.35 32.14
CA GLN A 157 -16.05 -2.67 31.54
C GLN A 157 -16.29 -3.39 30.22
N SER A 158 -15.68 -2.91 29.17
CA SER A 158 -15.70 -3.57 27.86
C SER A 158 -14.27 -3.90 27.44
N ALA A 159 -14.09 -5.09 26.86
CA ALA A 159 -12.85 -5.47 26.23
C ALA A 159 -13.19 -6.14 24.89
N SER A 160 -12.51 -5.74 23.84
CA SER A 160 -12.64 -6.36 22.55
C SER A 160 -11.26 -6.69 21.99
N THR A 161 -11.12 -7.90 21.46
CA THR A 161 -9.91 -8.31 20.75
C THR A 161 -10.34 -8.86 19.41
N ASP A 162 -9.81 -8.29 18.34
CA ASP A 162 -10.03 -8.76 17.00
C ASP A 162 -8.68 -9.08 16.33
N ARG A 163 -8.53 -10.33 15.90
CA ARG A 163 -7.31 -10.87 15.29
C ARG A 163 -7.65 -11.56 13.97
N GLY A 164 -7.26 -10.95 12.89
CA GLY A 164 -7.40 -11.50 11.55
C GLY A 164 -6.05 -11.81 10.92
N VAL A 165 -5.91 -12.99 10.32
CA VAL A 165 -4.75 -13.33 9.48
C VAL A 165 -5.24 -13.59 8.07
N GLN A 166 -4.62 -12.91 7.11
CA GLN A 166 -4.89 -13.10 5.69
C GLN A 166 -3.61 -13.55 5.00
N THR A 167 -3.72 -14.48 4.08
CA THR A 167 -2.58 -15.04 3.36
C THR A 167 -2.80 -14.99 1.85
N VAL A 168 -1.74 -14.68 1.10
CA VAL A 168 -1.74 -14.72 -0.36
C VAL A 168 -0.43 -15.30 -0.86
N GLN A 169 -0.52 -16.11 -1.92
CA GLN A 169 0.66 -16.60 -2.63
C GLN A 169 0.98 -15.67 -3.80
N VAL A 170 2.26 -15.40 -4.00
CA VAL A 170 2.73 -14.54 -5.08
C VAL A 170 4.11 -14.97 -5.56
N LEU A 171 4.41 -14.74 -6.83
CA LEU A 171 5.76 -14.86 -7.36
C LEU A 171 6.54 -13.57 -7.06
N GLU A 172 7.82 -13.72 -6.78
CA GLU A 172 8.73 -12.60 -6.58
C GLU A 172 8.64 -11.57 -7.71
N GLY A 173 8.55 -10.29 -7.35
CA GLY A 173 8.44 -9.17 -8.28
C GLY A 173 7.03 -8.88 -8.80
N ASN A 174 6.09 -9.79 -8.62
CA ASN A 174 4.70 -9.60 -9.03
C ASN A 174 3.86 -9.00 -7.90
N GLU A 175 2.74 -8.37 -8.28
CA GLU A 175 1.78 -7.82 -7.32
C GLU A 175 0.70 -8.86 -7.01
N ALA A 176 0.35 -8.98 -5.74
CA ALA A 176 -0.81 -9.75 -5.29
C ALA A 176 -1.77 -8.87 -4.48
N THR A 177 -3.06 -9.15 -4.62
CA THR A 177 -4.12 -8.47 -3.88
C THR A 177 -5.10 -9.50 -3.34
N ILE A 178 -5.47 -9.36 -2.08
CA ILE A 178 -6.58 -10.09 -1.46
C ILE A 178 -7.55 -9.09 -0.84
N ARG A 179 -8.85 -9.31 -1.02
CA ARG A 179 -9.92 -8.54 -0.39
C ARG A 179 -11.03 -9.49 0.03
N VAL A 180 -11.52 -9.30 1.24
CA VAL A 180 -12.64 -10.04 1.81
C VAL A 180 -13.53 -9.06 2.56
N GLY A 181 -14.83 -9.07 2.32
CA GLY A 181 -15.73 -8.13 2.96
C GLY A 181 -17.19 -8.36 2.62
N GLN A 182 -18.00 -7.42 3.02
CA GLN A 182 -19.43 -7.38 2.72
C GLN A 182 -19.87 -5.97 2.30
N SER A 183 -20.88 -5.90 1.47
CA SER A 183 -21.49 -4.63 1.07
C SER A 183 -22.66 -4.31 2.00
N VAL A 184 -22.61 -3.14 2.63
CA VAL A 184 -23.56 -2.69 3.64
C VAL A 184 -24.50 -1.63 3.06
N PRO A 185 -25.83 -1.80 3.12
CA PRO A 185 -26.77 -0.79 2.66
C PRO A 185 -26.84 0.39 3.64
N ILE A 186 -26.51 1.57 3.16
CA ILE A 186 -26.64 2.84 3.89
C ILE A 186 -27.92 3.54 3.43
N ARG A 187 -28.81 3.80 4.37
CA ARG A 187 -30.05 4.51 4.08
C ARG A 187 -29.85 6.00 4.25
N ASN A 188 -30.00 6.73 3.16
CA ASN A 188 -29.98 8.18 3.15
C ASN A 188 -31.41 8.70 3.06
N GLN A 189 -31.79 9.57 3.99
CA GLN A 189 -33.08 10.25 3.97
C GLN A 189 -32.84 11.75 3.78
N SER A 190 -33.41 12.31 2.75
CA SER A 190 -33.38 13.74 2.47
C SER A 190 -34.79 14.32 2.60
N VAL A 191 -34.92 15.40 3.33
CA VAL A 191 -36.18 16.14 3.47
C VAL A 191 -36.01 17.49 2.79
N VAL A 192 -36.78 17.71 1.72
CA VAL A 192 -36.81 18.98 0.99
C VAL A 192 -38.12 19.69 1.29
N GLN A 193 -38.01 20.88 1.86
CA GLN A 193 -39.17 21.74 2.09
C GLN A 193 -39.62 22.36 0.77
N THR A 194 -40.87 22.09 0.38
CA THR A 194 -41.49 22.69 -0.82
C THR A 194 -42.67 23.57 -0.42
N PRO A 195 -43.14 24.48 -1.28
CA PRO A 195 -44.36 25.29 -1.01
C PRO A 195 -45.60 24.45 -0.72
N GLN A 196 -45.61 23.19 -1.14
CA GLN A 196 -46.74 22.25 -0.95
C GLN A 196 -46.52 21.34 0.28
N GLY A 197 -45.45 21.55 1.05
CA GLY A 197 -45.11 20.78 2.25
C GLY A 197 -43.78 20.01 2.12
N PRO A 198 -43.34 19.33 3.18
CA PRO A 198 -42.10 18.58 3.16
C PRO A 198 -42.18 17.36 2.24
N ARG A 199 -41.19 17.24 1.33
CA ARG A 199 -41.03 16.06 0.48
C ARG A 199 -39.89 15.22 1.02
N ILE A 200 -40.19 13.98 1.36
CA ILE A 200 -39.22 13.01 1.88
C ILE A 200 -38.74 12.14 0.72
N SER A 201 -37.47 12.11 0.46
CA SER A 201 -36.82 11.18 -0.47
C SER A 201 -35.90 10.22 0.31
N GLN A 202 -36.08 8.94 0.02
CA GLN A 202 -35.20 7.89 0.60
C GLN A 202 -34.41 7.24 -0.52
N SER A 203 -33.11 7.09 -0.29
CA SER A 203 -32.21 6.36 -1.18
C SER A 203 -31.38 5.36 -0.38
N VAL A 204 -31.00 4.28 -1.03
CA VAL A 204 -30.08 3.28 -0.45
C VAL A 204 -28.80 3.31 -1.26
N GLU A 205 -27.68 3.55 -0.58
CA GLU A 205 -26.34 3.48 -1.14
C GLU A 205 -25.62 2.29 -0.50
N TYR A 206 -24.92 1.50 -1.32
CA TYR A 206 -24.14 0.38 -0.83
C TYR A 206 -22.69 0.81 -0.60
N ARG A 207 -22.18 0.54 0.59
CA ARG A 207 -20.78 0.79 0.94
C ARG A 207 -20.10 -0.50 1.35
N ASP A 208 -18.91 -0.74 0.79
CA ASP A 208 -18.14 -1.94 1.08
C ASP A 208 -17.39 -1.79 2.41
N ALA A 209 -17.59 -2.76 3.29
CA ALA A 209 -16.81 -3.01 4.49
C ALA A 209 -15.86 -4.15 4.16
N ASP A 210 -14.68 -3.81 3.64
CA ASP A 210 -13.70 -4.79 3.19
C ASP A 210 -12.40 -4.73 4.00
N THR A 211 -11.78 -5.88 4.14
CA THR A 211 -10.46 -6.07 4.73
C THR A 211 -9.57 -6.75 3.72
N GLY A 212 -8.37 -6.23 3.52
CA GLY A 212 -7.46 -6.82 2.57
C GLY A 212 -6.13 -6.09 2.49
N PHE A 213 -5.28 -6.58 1.61
CA PHE A 213 -4.01 -5.95 1.33
C PHE A 213 -3.59 -6.17 -0.12
N ARG A 214 -2.75 -5.28 -0.59
CA ARG A 214 -2.01 -5.35 -1.84
C ARG A 214 -0.54 -5.33 -1.52
N VAL A 215 0.25 -6.18 -2.17
CA VAL A 215 1.67 -6.33 -1.84
C VAL A 215 2.49 -6.69 -3.06
N ARG A 216 3.71 -6.15 -3.13
CA ARG A 216 4.72 -6.48 -4.14
C ARG A 216 6.03 -6.82 -3.45
N PRO A 217 6.43 -8.10 -3.37
CA PRO A 217 7.66 -8.55 -2.75
C PRO A 217 8.84 -8.51 -3.72
N ARG A 218 10.01 -8.14 -3.20
CA ARG A 218 11.32 -8.27 -3.84
C ARG A 218 12.27 -8.97 -2.89
N VAL A 219 12.86 -10.07 -3.29
CA VAL A 219 13.75 -10.87 -2.43
C VAL A 219 15.20 -10.64 -2.84
N ASN A 220 16.06 -10.46 -1.84
CA ASN A 220 17.50 -10.37 -2.01
C ASN A 220 18.19 -11.25 -0.95
N GLY A 221 18.63 -12.44 -1.35
CA GLY A 221 19.16 -13.44 -0.45
C GLY A 221 18.13 -13.95 0.55
N ASP A 222 18.35 -13.70 1.84
CA ASP A 222 17.45 -14.01 2.97
C ASP A 222 16.53 -12.85 3.37
N ARG A 223 16.69 -11.70 2.73
CA ARG A 223 15.90 -10.50 3.00
C ARG A 223 14.83 -10.29 1.94
N VAL A 224 13.70 -9.75 2.39
CA VAL A 224 12.61 -9.35 1.52
C VAL A 224 12.29 -7.87 1.73
N THR A 225 12.09 -7.16 0.65
CA THR A 225 11.54 -5.80 0.65
C THR A 225 10.14 -5.86 0.07
N LEU A 226 9.18 -5.23 0.74
CA LEU A 226 7.77 -5.26 0.38
C LEU A 226 7.22 -3.85 0.27
N GLU A 227 6.60 -3.58 -0.86
CA GLU A 227 5.66 -2.47 -0.99
C GLU A 227 4.29 -3.01 -0.60
N ILE A 228 3.70 -2.50 0.48
CA ILE A 228 2.41 -2.99 1.00
C ILE A 228 1.43 -1.86 1.22
N SER A 229 0.19 -2.10 0.82
CA SER A 229 -0.99 -1.30 1.11
C SER A 229 -2.01 -2.21 1.79
N SER A 230 -2.26 -1.99 3.08
CA SER A 230 -3.23 -2.75 3.88
C SER A 230 -4.42 -1.87 4.23
N ARG A 231 -5.62 -2.45 4.12
CA ARG A 231 -6.88 -1.77 4.42
C ARG A 231 -7.77 -2.67 5.26
N ARG A 232 -8.44 -2.07 6.22
CA ARG A 232 -9.50 -2.70 7.00
C ARG A 232 -10.61 -1.69 7.24
N ASP A 233 -11.77 -1.96 6.67
CA ASP A 233 -13.00 -1.23 6.90
C ASP A 233 -13.97 -2.20 7.59
N ALA A 234 -14.31 -1.95 8.84
CA ALA A 234 -15.22 -2.78 9.63
C ALA A 234 -16.44 -1.95 10.06
N LEU A 235 -17.63 -2.50 9.92
CA LEU A 235 -18.84 -1.89 10.45
C LEU A 235 -18.79 -1.99 11.98
N LEU A 236 -18.84 -0.87 12.67
CA LEU A 236 -18.76 -0.83 14.14
C LEU A 236 -20.05 -1.29 14.77
N ASP A 237 -21.18 -0.80 14.25
CA ASP A 237 -22.52 -1.16 14.71
C ASP A 237 -23.48 -1.12 13.52
N PRO A 238 -24.25 -2.19 13.27
CA PRO A 238 -25.23 -2.23 12.18
C PRO A 238 -26.29 -1.12 12.24
N GLY A 239 -26.58 -0.62 13.44
CA GLY A 239 -27.56 0.46 13.66
C GLY A 239 -27.01 1.87 13.41
N SER A 240 -25.74 2.11 13.68
CA SER A 240 -25.13 3.44 13.61
C SER A 240 -24.60 3.81 12.23
N GLN A 241 -24.45 2.85 11.31
CA GLN A 241 -23.81 3.01 10.01
C GLN A 241 -22.38 3.58 10.09
N THR A 242 -21.72 3.38 11.24
CA THR A 242 -20.37 3.86 11.52
C THR A 242 -19.34 2.82 11.09
N PHE A 243 -18.32 3.24 10.34
CA PHE A 243 -17.24 2.38 9.91
C PHE A 243 -15.96 2.73 10.66
N ASN A 244 -15.31 1.69 11.14
CA ASN A 244 -13.95 1.77 11.64
C ASN A 244 -13.00 1.52 10.47
N VAL A 245 -12.12 2.48 10.18
CA VAL A 245 -11.24 2.45 9.00
C VAL A 245 -9.80 2.47 9.46
N GLN A 246 -9.02 1.48 8.99
CA GLN A 246 -7.58 1.42 9.19
C GLN A 246 -6.88 1.26 7.84
N ARG A 247 -5.87 2.07 7.58
CA ARG A 247 -5.05 2.02 6.34
C ARG A 247 -3.59 2.16 6.67
N VAL A 248 -2.77 1.36 6.02
CA VAL A 248 -1.31 1.41 6.13
C VAL A 248 -0.73 1.25 4.74
N ASP A 249 0.01 2.26 4.30
CA ASP A 249 0.76 2.24 3.05
C ASP A 249 2.24 2.46 3.39
N THR A 250 3.08 1.46 3.10
CA THR A 250 4.49 1.52 3.50
C THR A 250 5.37 0.63 2.64
N VAL A 251 6.69 0.87 2.74
CA VAL A 251 7.73 -0.01 2.21
C VAL A 251 8.57 -0.50 3.38
N VAL A 252 8.60 -1.80 3.58
CA VAL A 252 9.33 -2.43 4.69
C VAL A 252 10.32 -3.46 4.17
N SER A 253 11.39 -3.69 4.95
CA SER A 253 12.38 -4.71 4.66
C SER A 253 12.68 -5.52 5.92
N GLY A 254 12.74 -6.85 5.79
CA GLY A 254 13.02 -7.75 6.88
C GLY A 254 13.55 -9.08 6.40
N LYS A 255 13.62 -10.07 7.30
CA LYS A 255 14.06 -11.43 6.96
C LYS A 255 12.88 -12.31 6.56
N LEU A 256 13.13 -13.24 5.66
CA LEU A 256 12.18 -14.29 5.34
C LEU A 256 11.90 -15.15 6.58
N GLY A 257 10.65 -15.54 6.78
CA GLY A 257 10.21 -16.39 7.89
C GLY A 257 9.96 -15.66 9.22
N GLU A 258 10.28 -14.37 9.33
CA GLU A 258 10.08 -13.59 10.56
C GLU A 258 8.87 -12.64 10.46
N TRP A 259 8.15 -12.46 11.58
CA TRP A 259 7.11 -11.45 11.68
C TRP A 259 7.72 -10.07 11.85
N MET A 260 7.27 -9.13 11.03
CA MET A 260 7.67 -7.72 11.06
C MET A 260 6.46 -6.86 11.39
N GLU A 261 6.57 -5.94 12.33
CA GLU A 261 5.58 -4.89 12.52
C GLU A 261 5.75 -3.83 11.43
N ILE A 262 4.67 -3.52 10.73
CA ILE A 262 4.69 -2.56 9.61
C ILE A 262 3.99 -1.25 9.95
N GLY A 263 3.28 -1.21 11.06
CA GLY A 263 2.64 -0.01 11.59
C GLY A 263 1.64 -0.32 12.68
N GLY A 264 1.36 0.67 13.49
CA GLY A 264 0.40 0.59 14.56
C GLY A 264 -0.06 1.97 15.00
N VAL A 265 -1.15 2.00 15.76
CA VAL A 265 -1.69 3.17 16.43
C VAL A 265 -2.08 2.75 17.83
N ASP A 266 -1.55 3.44 18.81
CA ASP A 266 -1.95 3.35 20.21
C ASP A 266 -2.67 4.64 20.59
N GLN A 267 -3.92 4.53 20.99
CA GLN A 267 -4.74 5.66 21.36
C GLN A 267 -5.37 5.41 22.73
N SER A 268 -5.08 6.29 23.68
CA SER A 268 -5.75 6.31 24.97
C SER A 268 -6.51 7.62 25.16
N ARG A 269 -7.70 7.54 25.75
CA ARG A 269 -8.52 8.69 26.09
C ARG A 269 -9.07 8.51 27.50
N VAL A 270 -8.91 9.53 28.32
CA VAL A 270 -9.59 9.63 29.62
C VAL A 270 -10.52 10.83 29.56
N GLN A 271 -11.77 10.63 29.89
CA GLN A 271 -12.78 11.68 29.97
C GLN A 271 -13.36 11.68 31.38
N THR A 272 -13.42 12.85 32.00
CA THR A 272 -14.06 13.03 33.30
C THR A 272 -14.98 14.24 33.20
N ASP A 273 -16.26 14.01 33.42
CA ASP A 273 -17.29 15.03 33.51
C ASP A 273 -17.78 15.10 34.95
N VAL A 274 -17.76 16.29 35.52
CA VAL A 274 -18.21 16.55 36.87
C VAL A 274 -19.33 17.59 36.85
N GLY A 275 -20.55 17.14 37.05
CA GLY A 275 -21.70 18.00 37.30
C GLY A 275 -21.96 18.20 38.78
N THR A 276 -22.87 19.10 39.14
CA THR A 276 -23.21 19.36 40.53
C THR A 276 -23.83 18.12 41.24
N ILE A 277 -24.46 17.23 40.48
CA ILE A 277 -25.23 16.06 40.97
C ILE A 277 -24.83 14.76 40.24
N SER A 278 -23.93 14.83 39.31
CA SER A 278 -23.46 13.65 38.59
C SER A 278 -21.97 13.73 38.32
N ARG A 279 -21.32 12.59 38.34
CA ARG A 279 -19.92 12.42 37.91
C ARG A 279 -19.85 11.23 36.98
N HIS A 280 -19.27 11.47 35.83
CA HIS A 280 -18.99 10.45 34.84
C HIS A 280 -17.47 10.41 34.59
N SER A 281 -16.91 9.22 34.62
CA SER A 281 -15.49 9.01 34.27
C SER A 281 -15.40 7.82 33.35
N GLY A 282 -14.82 8.04 32.15
CA GLY A 282 -14.58 7.02 31.17
C GLY A 282 -13.10 7.00 30.77
N SER A 283 -12.55 5.80 30.63
CA SER A 283 -11.26 5.58 30.00
C SER A 283 -11.42 4.62 28.83
N PHE A 284 -10.78 4.94 27.73
CA PHE A 284 -10.79 4.15 26.52
C PHE A 284 -9.36 3.97 26.03
N SER A 285 -9.00 2.75 25.69
CA SER A 285 -7.72 2.40 25.07
C SER A 285 -8.00 1.59 23.82
N ASP A 286 -7.34 1.95 22.71
CA ASP A 286 -7.43 1.26 21.41
C ASP A 286 -5.99 1.09 20.86
N ASP A 287 -5.50 -0.14 20.85
CA ASP A 287 -4.18 -0.52 20.29
C ASP A 287 -4.41 -1.33 19.02
N ARG A 288 -3.87 -0.83 17.92
CA ARG A 288 -4.00 -1.47 16.61
C ARG A 288 -2.63 -1.64 15.99
N LYS A 289 -2.28 -2.87 15.66
CA LYS A 289 -1.01 -3.23 15.05
C LYS A 289 -1.20 -4.09 13.82
N VAL A 290 -0.34 -3.86 12.85
CA VAL A 290 -0.29 -4.65 11.61
C VAL A 290 1.08 -5.29 11.51
N PHE A 291 1.07 -6.62 11.39
CA PHE A 291 2.27 -7.44 11.25
C PHE A 291 2.25 -8.13 9.89
N LEU A 292 3.44 -8.38 9.36
CA LEU A 292 3.64 -9.05 8.10
C LEU A 292 4.72 -10.11 8.24
N LYS A 293 4.50 -11.24 7.54
CA LYS A 293 5.48 -12.33 7.42
C LYS A 293 5.53 -12.81 5.98
N VAL A 294 6.72 -13.15 5.50
CA VAL A 294 6.93 -13.73 4.18
C VAL A 294 7.68 -15.03 4.31
N ASP A 295 7.06 -16.10 3.88
CA ASP A 295 7.67 -17.43 3.83
C ASP A 295 7.97 -17.80 2.37
N GLN A 296 9.13 -18.35 2.09
CA GLN A 296 9.45 -18.92 0.79
C GLN A 296 8.86 -20.32 0.70
N LEU A 297 8.11 -20.57 -0.34
CA LEU A 297 7.59 -21.90 -0.65
C LEU A 297 8.60 -22.68 -1.49
N PRO A 298 8.64 -24.02 -1.32
CA PRO A 298 9.51 -24.90 -2.09
C PRO A 298 9.19 -24.90 -3.59
#